data_429dd240ab3af8bc3060a5377ab899c0
#
_entry.id   429dd240ab3af8bc3060a5377ab899c0
#
_cell.length_a   1.000
_cell.length_b   1.000
_cell.length_c   1.000
_cell.angle_alpha   90.00
_cell.angle_beta   90.00
_cell.angle_gamma   90.00
#
_symmetry.space_group_name_H-M   'P 1'
#
loop_
_entity.id
_entity.type
_entity.pdbx_description
1 polymer ?
#
loop_
_entity_poly.entity_id
_entity_poly.type
_entity_poly.pdbx_seq_one_letter_code
_entity_poly.pdbx_strand_id
1 'polypeptide(L)'
;MEKQTSNVPKQSSRREFLQSGAAFSLAGLATLPKATTNPANDADVLPEAFSALQPLGSRVHPITAEEYRGRLQHAQKLMTELEPKYDALFVAPGTSLCYFTGIRWGMSERLLSLVLPRTGEPIIVVPAFEEGRMREKLQFAAEVRIWQEDQSPTKIAAAALADRGIRTGRFGVEETAPFTFYDHLRSAAPGLEYVSADPVTIACRGRKSAHELELMRLACEATFDVFRAVFASVKEGMSQEEIGRLVEGGFSKMGLHGGALVLLGASAALPHGTIKPQKLKEGDVILIDGGCAVESYQSDVTRTGILGKPSEKIAHVFEIVRKAQDAALDAARAGRLSGTVDDAARKMITDAGFGPDYQTFTHRLGHGIGLDGHEHPYLVRGSKTVLEPGMTFSNEPGLYLPGEFGLRCEDDMVITAGGSAQLLTPGFAVSLEKPLG
;
A
#
# COMPACT_ATOMS: atom_id res chain seq x y z
N MET A 1 47.26 -47.42 -13.75
CA MET A 1 47.36 -45.94 -13.92
C MET A 1 46.21 -45.51 -14.79
N GLU A 2 45.06 -45.24 -14.17
CA GLU A 2 43.88 -44.74 -14.87
C GLU A 2 43.77 -43.22 -14.60
N LYS A 3 43.62 -42.48 -15.67
CA LYS A 3 43.41 -41.03 -15.64
C LYS A 3 41.94 -40.73 -15.37
N GLN A 4 41.64 -40.16 -14.23
CA GLN A 4 40.36 -39.50 -13.97
C GLN A 4 40.30 -38.17 -14.72
N THR A 5 39.34 -38.04 -15.62
CA THR A 5 38.96 -36.76 -16.27
C THR A 5 37.94 -36.04 -15.43
N SER A 6 38.32 -34.87 -14.95
CA SER A 6 37.42 -33.96 -14.22
C SER A 6 36.44 -33.27 -15.17
N ASN A 7 35.15 -33.43 -14.95
CA ASN A 7 34.10 -32.72 -15.66
C ASN A 7 33.87 -31.35 -14.97
N VAL A 8 34.30 -30.28 -15.65
CA VAL A 8 33.99 -28.90 -15.25
C VAL A 8 32.74 -28.45 -16.03
N PRO A 9 31.68 -27.96 -15.40
CA PRO A 9 30.51 -27.49 -16.12
C PRO A 9 30.84 -26.19 -16.88
N LYS A 10 30.43 -26.14 -18.15
CA LYS A 10 30.56 -24.95 -19.01
C LYS A 10 29.75 -23.79 -18.43
N GLN A 11 30.41 -22.64 -18.26
CA GLN A 11 29.75 -21.38 -17.98
C GLN A 11 28.88 -20.98 -19.20
N SER A 12 27.60 -20.76 -18.98
CA SER A 12 26.70 -20.19 -19.97
C SER A 12 27.09 -18.74 -20.30
N SER A 13 27.04 -18.37 -21.57
CA SER A 13 27.45 -17.06 -22.04
C SER A 13 26.47 -15.97 -21.64
N ARG A 14 26.96 -14.74 -21.41
CA ARG A 14 26.15 -13.54 -21.12
C ARG A 14 24.98 -13.28 -22.10
N ARG A 15 24.97 -13.93 -23.24
CA ARG A 15 23.97 -13.78 -24.29
C ARG A 15 22.70 -14.61 -24.02
N GLU A 16 22.81 -15.73 -23.31
CA GLU A 16 21.65 -16.58 -22.96
C GLU A 16 20.89 -16.06 -21.73
N PHE A 17 21.57 -15.31 -20.85
CA PHE A 17 20.92 -14.69 -19.67
C PHE A 17 20.01 -13.49 -20.04
N LEU A 18 20.24 -12.86 -21.21
CA LEU A 18 19.46 -11.69 -21.66
C LEU A 18 18.19 -12.04 -22.45
N GLN A 19 17.94 -13.33 -22.74
CA GLN A 19 16.76 -13.77 -23.49
C GLN A 19 15.57 -14.24 -22.64
N SER A 20 15.73 -14.35 -21.31
CA SER A 20 14.67 -14.78 -20.40
C SER A 20 14.10 -13.67 -19.51
N GLY A 21 14.44 -12.43 -19.77
CA GLY A 21 13.95 -11.26 -19.02
C GLY A 21 13.40 -10.20 -19.94
N ALA A 22 12.26 -10.47 -20.58
CA ALA A 22 11.58 -9.40 -21.32
C ALA A 22 10.07 -9.68 -21.36
N ALA A 23 9.40 -8.64 -21.03
CA ALA A 23 8.17 -8.13 -21.65
C ALA A 23 7.04 -7.87 -20.69
N PHE A 24 7.08 -6.74 -20.04
CA PHE A 24 5.92 -5.87 -19.95
C PHE A 24 6.33 -4.49 -20.47
N SER A 25 6.23 -4.32 -21.78
CA SER A 25 6.32 -3.01 -22.44
C SER A 25 5.00 -2.77 -23.17
N LEU A 26 4.40 -1.62 -22.86
CA LEU A 26 3.32 -1.03 -23.67
C LEU A 26 3.75 -0.96 -25.14
N ALA A 27 2.98 -1.56 -26.00
CA ALA A 27 3.10 -1.37 -27.43
C ALA A 27 1.74 -1.05 -28.06
N GLY A 28 1.65 0.13 -28.65
CA GLY A 28 1.12 0.32 -29.97
C GLY A 28 -0.40 0.27 -30.16
N LEU A 29 -0.95 1.47 -30.42
CA LEU A 29 -2.17 1.57 -31.20
C LEU A 29 -2.01 0.80 -32.53
N ALA A 30 -2.70 -0.32 -32.62
CA ALA A 30 -2.95 -1.00 -33.89
C ALA A 30 -4.47 -1.07 -34.08
N THR A 31 -4.91 -0.73 -35.26
CA THR A 31 -6.28 -0.73 -35.78
C THR A 31 -7.07 -1.96 -35.33
N LEU A 32 -8.18 -1.70 -34.64
CA LEU A 32 -9.15 -2.71 -34.21
C LEU A 32 -9.76 -3.44 -35.44
N PRO A 33 -9.70 -4.76 -35.52
CA PRO A 33 -10.59 -5.50 -36.39
C PRO A 33 -12.01 -5.43 -35.83
N LYS A 34 -13.00 -5.32 -36.71
CA LYS A 34 -14.42 -5.34 -36.37
C LYS A 34 -14.73 -6.50 -35.42
N ALA A 35 -15.33 -6.16 -34.29
CA ALA A 35 -15.80 -7.10 -33.30
C ALA A 35 -16.75 -8.11 -33.94
N THR A 36 -16.32 -9.35 -34.08
CA THR A 36 -17.24 -10.49 -34.14
C THR A 36 -17.77 -10.66 -32.74
N THR A 37 -19.08 -10.53 -32.57
CA THR A 37 -19.78 -10.84 -31.31
C THR A 37 -19.57 -12.34 -31.01
N ASN A 38 -18.58 -12.61 -30.16
CA ASN A 38 -18.55 -13.90 -29.47
C ASN A 38 -19.77 -13.92 -28.52
N PRO A 39 -20.45 -15.07 -28.38
CA PRO A 39 -21.46 -15.23 -27.34
C PRO A 39 -20.79 -14.91 -26.00
N ALA A 40 -21.43 -14.05 -25.20
CA ALA A 40 -20.98 -13.69 -23.86
C ALA A 40 -20.64 -15.00 -23.10
N ASN A 41 -19.39 -15.12 -22.68
CA ASN A 41 -19.02 -16.19 -21.77
C ASN A 41 -19.80 -15.95 -20.48
N ASP A 42 -20.47 -16.98 -19.93
CA ASP A 42 -21.13 -16.96 -18.61
C ASP A 42 -20.16 -16.54 -17.47
N ALA A 43 -18.87 -16.39 -17.76
CA ALA A 43 -17.83 -15.93 -16.84
C ALA A 43 -17.88 -14.43 -16.51
N ASP A 44 -18.64 -13.60 -17.27
CA ASP A 44 -18.69 -12.14 -17.07
C ASP A 44 -19.88 -11.69 -16.21
N VAL A 45 -20.76 -12.60 -15.77
CA VAL A 45 -21.93 -12.26 -14.96
C VAL A 45 -21.61 -12.52 -13.49
N LEU A 46 -21.52 -11.44 -12.72
CA LEU A 46 -21.34 -11.55 -11.27
C LEU A 46 -22.53 -12.27 -10.61
N PRO A 47 -22.31 -13.13 -9.60
CA PRO A 47 -23.36 -13.80 -8.85
C PRO A 47 -24.41 -12.83 -8.27
N GLU A 48 -25.62 -13.34 -7.97
CA GLU A 48 -26.73 -12.55 -7.46
C GLU A 48 -26.37 -11.76 -6.17
N ALA A 49 -25.53 -12.32 -5.32
CA ALA A 49 -25.05 -11.65 -4.09
C ALA A 49 -24.39 -10.29 -4.35
N PHE A 50 -23.87 -10.06 -5.56
CA PHE A 50 -23.28 -8.78 -5.94
C PHE A 50 -24.32 -7.73 -6.36
N SER A 51 -25.60 -8.11 -6.51
CA SER A 51 -26.66 -7.18 -6.96
C SER A 51 -26.83 -5.97 -6.03
N ALA A 52 -26.58 -6.15 -4.72
CA ALA A 52 -26.65 -5.10 -3.72
C ALA A 52 -25.51 -4.07 -3.77
N LEU A 53 -24.39 -4.37 -4.43
CA LEU A 53 -23.25 -3.44 -4.53
C LEU A 53 -23.61 -2.22 -5.37
N GLN A 54 -23.38 -1.05 -4.82
CA GLN A 54 -23.65 0.25 -5.45
C GLN A 54 -22.40 1.14 -5.42
N PRO A 55 -22.18 1.99 -6.44
CA PRO A 55 -21.14 3.01 -6.40
C PRO A 55 -21.28 3.92 -5.19
N LEU A 56 -20.16 4.37 -4.62
CA LEU A 56 -20.15 5.26 -3.47
C LEU A 56 -20.78 6.64 -3.77
N GLY A 57 -20.72 7.07 -5.05
CA GLY A 57 -21.40 8.27 -5.54
C GLY A 57 -21.03 9.54 -4.75
N SER A 58 -22.05 10.30 -4.33
CA SER A 58 -21.87 11.57 -3.62
C SER A 58 -21.29 11.44 -2.20
N ARG A 59 -21.07 10.23 -1.71
CA ARG A 59 -20.38 10.01 -0.42
C ARG A 59 -18.89 10.32 -0.52
N VAL A 60 -18.30 10.28 -1.73
CA VAL A 60 -16.88 10.55 -1.95
C VAL A 60 -16.69 12.05 -2.17
N HIS A 61 -15.95 12.67 -1.27
CA HIS A 61 -15.53 14.06 -1.37
C HIS A 61 -14.04 14.10 -1.70
N PRO A 62 -13.61 14.63 -2.89
CA PRO A 62 -12.20 14.76 -3.20
C PRO A 62 -11.46 15.74 -2.29
N ILE A 63 -10.16 15.49 -2.05
CA ILE A 63 -9.29 16.43 -1.33
C ILE A 63 -9.29 17.77 -2.07
N THR A 64 -9.48 18.84 -1.33
CA THR A 64 -9.64 20.20 -1.89
C THR A 64 -8.29 20.90 -2.14
N ALA A 65 -8.33 21.93 -2.98
CA ALA A 65 -7.18 22.78 -3.23
C ALA A 65 -6.65 23.47 -1.95
N GLU A 66 -7.53 23.77 -0.99
CA GLU A 66 -7.16 24.35 0.29
C GLU A 66 -6.40 23.35 1.15
N GLU A 67 -6.83 22.10 1.19
CA GLU A 67 -6.15 21.03 1.90
C GLU A 67 -4.75 20.78 1.32
N TYR A 68 -4.59 20.75 -0.02
CA TYR A 68 -3.26 20.63 -0.62
C TYR A 68 -2.34 21.80 -0.23
N ARG A 69 -2.84 23.03 -0.23
CA ARG A 69 -2.07 24.20 0.27
C ARG A 69 -1.71 24.05 1.73
N GLY A 70 -2.64 23.61 2.57
CA GLY A 70 -2.40 23.35 3.99
C GLY A 70 -1.30 22.30 4.23
N ARG A 71 -1.26 21.23 3.41
CA ARG A 71 -0.22 20.20 3.47
C ARG A 71 1.16 20.75 3.12
N LEU A 72 1.26 21.57 2.08
CA LEU A 72 2.51 22.24 1.69
C LEU A 72 3.00 23.20 2.78
N GLN A 73 2.10 24.01 3.35
CA GLN A 73 2.42 24.92 4.46
C GLN A 73 2.86 24.16 5.71
N HIS A 74 2.23 23.01 5.99
CA HIS A 74 2.64 22.16 7.12
C HIS A 74 4.05 21.59 6.90
N ALA A 75 4.36 21.13 5.68
CA ALA A 75 5.72 20.69 5.36
C ALA A 75 6.75 21.81 5.54
N GLN A 76 6.46 23.02 5.04
CA GLN A 76 7.33 24.20 5.20
C GLN A 76 7.52 24.59 6.66
N LYS A 77 6.49 24.46 7.49
CA LYS A 77 6.56 24.64 8.94
C LYS A 77 7.51 23.63 9.57
N LEU A 78 7.34 22.35 9.27
CA LEU A 78 8.22 21.26 9.76
C LEU A 78 9.68 21.50 9.34
N MET A 79 9.92 21.90 8.08
CA MET A 79 11.26 22.23 7.59
C MET A 79 11.94 23.35 8.39
N THR A 80 11.14 24.24 8.98
CA THR A 80 11.62 25.36 9.81
C THR A 80 11.84 24.95 11.26
N GLU A 81 11.02 24.03 11.79
CA GLU A 81 11.01 23.58 13.18
C GLU A 81 12.03 22.47 13.47
N LEU A 82 12.34 21.65 12.48
CA LEU A 82 13.35 20.59 12.60
C LEU A 82 14.76 21.18 12.73
N GLU A 83 15.58 20.55 13.57
CA GLU A 83 17.01 20.92 13.73
C GLU A 83 17.92 19.75 13.34
N PRO A 84 18.84 19.96 12.42
CA PRO A 84 19.06 21.15 11.60
C PRO A 84 17.94 21.38 10.58
N LYS A 85 17.64 22.65 10.26
CA LYS A 85 16.56 23.05 9.34
C LYS A 85 16.79 22.54 7.91
N TYR A 86 15.68 22.32 7.19
CA TYR A 86 15.71 22.06 5.75
C TYR A 86 15.55 23.36 4.97
N ASP A 87 16.25 23.52 3.85
CA ASP A 87 16.12 24.68 2.96
C ASP A 87 15.18 24.39 1.79
N ALA A 88 15.12 23.14 1.34
CA ALA A 88 14.16 22.67 0.35
C ALA A 88 13.94 21.15 0.46
N LEU A 89 12.85 20.68 -0.17
CA LEU A 89 12.58 19.25 -0.40
C LEU A 89 12.49 18.97 -1.91
N PHE A 90 12.92 17.78 -2.28
CA PHE A 90 12.67 17.21 -3.59
C PHE A 90 11.78 15.98 -3.45
N VAL A 91 10.63 16.01 -4.12
CA VAL A 91 9.65 14.93 -4.12
C VAL A 91 9.50 14.41 -5.54
N ALA A 92 9.87 13.14 -5.73
CA ALA A 92 9.76 12.43 -7.01
C ALA A 92 8.30 11.98 -7.27
N PRO A 93 7.98 11.48 -8.49
CA PRO A 93 6.68 10.88 -8.74
C PRO A 93 6.40 9.74 -7.76
N GLY A 94 5.19 9.70 -7.25
CA GLY A 94 4.77 8.71 -6.25
C GLY A 94 3.77 9.29 -5.27
N THR A 95 3.68 8.65 -4.13
CA THR A 95 2.64 8.91 -3.13
C THR A 95 2.77 10.27 -2.46
N SER A 96 4.00 10.70 -2.14
CA SER A 96 4.18 12.03 -1.54
C SER A 96 3.90 13.16 -2.54
N LEU A 97 4.22 12.95 -3.84
CA LEU A 97 3.80 13.91 -4.87
C LEU A 97 2.27 14.03 -4.91
N CYS A 98 1.56 12.87 -4.89
CA CYS A 98 0.10 12.84 -4.83
C CYS A 98 -0.43 13.53 -3.56
N TYR A 99 0.16 13.25 -2.41
CA TYR A 99 -0.22 13.86 -1.13
C TYR A 99 -0.13 15.38 -1.15
N PHE A 100 0.98 15.93 -1.65
CA PHE A 100 1.22 17.38 -1.64
C PHE A 100 0.50 18.13 -2.77
N THR A 101 0.19 17.46 -3.89
CA THR A 101 -0.23 18.17 -5.10
C THR A 101 -1.53 17.66 -5.72
N GLY A 102 -2.01 16.48 -5.34
CA GLY A 102 -3.10 15.78 -6.04
C GLY A 102 -2.67 15.17 -7.38
N ILE A 103 -1.43 15.37 -7.80
CA ILE A 103 -0.93 14.87 -9.07
C ILE A 103 -0.55 13.40 -8.92
N ARG A 104 -1.38 12.52 -9.51
CA ARG A 104 -1.06 11.10 -9.66
C ARG A 104 -0.20 10.92 -10.90
N TRP A 105 1.08 10.58 -10.70
CA TRP A 105 2.06 10.43 -11.77
C TRP A 105 2.93 9.20 -11.56
N GLY A 106 3.06 8.39 -12.60
CA GLY A 106 3.90 7.20 -12.58
C GLY A 106 5.39 7.55 -12.61
N MET A 107 6.19 6.75 -11.91
CA MET A 107 7.65 6.85 -11.96
C MET A 107 8.14 6.43 -13.34
N SER A 108 8.98 7.25 -13.97
CA SER A 108 9.68 6.93 -15.21
C SER A 108 11.01 7.67 -15.26
N GLU A 109 11.78 7.45 -16.31
CA GLU A 109 13.00 8.20 -16.61
C GLU A 109 12.73 9.69 -16.89
N ARG A 110 11.48 10.02 -17.27
CA ARG A 110 11.04 11.41 -17.51
C ARG A 110 10.54 12.02 -16.23
N LEU A 111 11.41 12.77 -15.59
CA LEU A 111 11.14 13.35 -14.27
C LEU A 111 10.03 14.40 -14.33
N LEU A 112 8.96 14.16 -13.58
CA LEU A 112 8.11 15.19 -12.99
C LEU A 112 8.43 15.24 -11.51
N SER A 113 8.61 16.40 -10.92
CA SER A 113 8.89 16.51 -9.48
C SER A 113 8.30 17.78 -8.87
N LEU A 114 8.03 17.69 -7.57
CA LEU A 114 7.82 18.84 -6.72
C LEU A 114 9.16 19.22 -6.07
N VAL A 115 9.57 20.47 -6.23
CA VAL A 115 10.63 21.07 -5.44
C VAL A 115 9.95 22.08 -4.49
N LEU A 116 10.01 21.83 -3.20
CA LEU A 116 9.38 22.67 -2.18
C LEU A 116 10.44 23.44 -1.40
N PRO A 117 10.63 24.73 -1.66
CA PRO A 117 11.46 25.60 -0.80
C PRO A 117 10.84 25.73 0.59
N ARG A 118 11.65 25.94 1.63
CA ARG A 118 11.18 26.19 3.00
C ARG A 118 10.19 27.37 3.09
N THR A 119 10.34 28.34 2.20
CA THR A 119 9.45 29.50 2.11
C THR A 119 9.14 29.83 0.65
N GLY A 120 7.97 30.39 0.40
CA GLY A 120 7.52 30.75 -0.95
C GLY A 120 6.76 29.64 -1.66
N GLU A 121 6.49 29.85 -2.94
CA GLU A 121 5.65 28.96 -3.75
C GLU A 121 6.36 27.65 -4.08
N PRO A 122 5.63 26.53 -4.13
CA PRO A 122 6.14 25.27 -4.63
C PRO A 122 6.51 25.38 -6.11
N ILE A 123 7.46 24.56 -6.54
CA ILE A 123 7.95 24.52 -7.93
C ILE A 123 7.66 23.12 -8.49
N ILE A 124 6.99 23.04 -9.64
CA ILE A 124 6.80 21.80 -10.37
C ILE A 124 7.76 21.78 -11.55
N VAL A 125 8.61 20.77 -11.60
CA VAL A 125 9.49 20.51 -12.75
C VAL A 125 8.84 19.41 -13.60
N VAL A 126 8.61 19.67 -14.89
CA VAL A 126 7.81 18.79 -15.74
C VAL A 126 8.33 18.75 -17.18
N PRO A 127 8.25 17.60 -17.91
CA PRO A 127 8.56 17.58 -19.35
C PRO A 127 7.65 18.54 -20.11
N ALA A 128 8.18 19.28 -21.07
CA ALA A 128 7.43 20.30 -21.82
C ALA A 128 6.17 19.73 -22.50
N PHE A 129 6.25 18.52 -23.06
CA PHE A 129 5.12 17.89 -23.74
C PHE A 129 4.03 17.37 -22.76
N GLU A 130 4.31 17.28 -21.45
CA GLU A 130 3.38 16.87 -20.40
C GLU A 130 2.84 18.05 -19.59
N GLU A 131 3.29 19.28 -19.86
CA GLU A 131 2.89 20.47 -19.10
C GLU A 131 1.37 20.64 -19.06
N GLY A 132 0.70 20.52 -20.22
CA GLY A 132 -0.76 20.66 -20.33
C GLY A 132 -1.49 19.67 -19.42
N ARG A 133 -1.12 18.39 -19.51
CA ARG A 133 -1.71 17.32 -18.68
C ARG A 133 -1.44 17.52 -17.18
N MET A 134 -0.27 18.01 -16.80
CA MET A 134 0.05 18.32 -15.42
C MET A 134 -0.80 19.49 -14.91
N ARG A 135 -0.96 20.56 -15.70
CA ARG A 135 -1.75 21.73 -15.32
C ARG A 135 -3.24 21.43 -15.12
N GLU A 136 -3.81 20.47 -15.86
CA GLU A 136 -5.19 19.99 -15.66
C GLU A 136 -5.39 19.35 -14.28
N LYS A 137 -4.32 18.81 -13.67
CA LYS A 137 -4.36 18.16 -12.35
C LYS A 137 -4.01 19.09 -11.20
N LEU A 138 -3.29 20.17 -11.46
CA LEU A 138 -2.80 21.09 -10.44
C LEU A 138 -3.93 22.05 -10.00
N GLN A 139 -4.30 21.97 -8.72
CA GLN A 139 -5.44 22.71 -8.17
C GLN A 139 -5.04 23.99 -7.40
N PHE A 140 -3.78 24.35 -7.38
CA PHE A 140 -3.25 25.52 -6.66
C PHE A 140 -2.13 26.21 -7.44
N ALA A 141 -1.75 27.42 -7.03
CA ALA A 141 -0.66 28.15 -7.65
C ALA A 141 0.69 27.49 -7.35
N ALA A 142 1.47 27.28 -8.40
CA ALA A 142 2.86 26.81 -8.30
C ALA A 142 3.67 27.41 -9.45
N GLU A 143 4.96 27.64 -9.22
CA GLU A 143 5.90 27.90 -10.31
C GLU A 143 6.09 26.62 -11.13
N VAL A 144 5.99 26.73 -12.46
CA VAL A 144 6.18 25.58 -13.36
C VAL A 144 7.45 25.79 -14.16
N ARG A 145 8.38 24.85 -14.07
CA ARG A 145 9.62 24.77 -14.84
C ARG A 145 9.53 23.61 -15.81
N ILE A 146 9.54 23.91 -17.11
CA ILE A 146 9.53 22.89 -18.15
C ILE A 146 10.97 22.53 -18.58
N TRP A 147 11.12 21.30 -19.06
CA TRP A 147 12.37 20.84 -19.67
C TRP A 147 12.10 20.09 -20.99
N GLN A 148 12.99 20.22 -21.96
CA GLN A 148 12.94 19.54 -23.25
C GLN A 148 13.71 18.22 -23.18
N GLU A 149 13.45 17.27 -24.08
CA GLU A 149 14.05 15.93 -24.08
C GLU A 149 15.60 15.92 -24.12
N ASP A 150 16.22 16.99 -24.63
CA ASP A 150 17.67 17.21 -24.66
C ASP A 150 18.21 17.94 -23.42
N GLN A 151 17.35 18.30 -22.45
CA GLN A 151 17.71 18.99 -21.22
C GLN A 151 17.74 18.04 -20.03
N SER A 152 18.48 18.43 -18.98
CA SER A 152 18.51 17.71 -17.71
C SER A 152 17.46 18.27 -16.75
N PRO A 153 16.42 17.50 -16.37
CA PRO A 153 15.40 17.97 -15.43
C PRO A 153 15.97 18.29 -14.04
N THR A 154 17.00 17.57 -13.61
CA THR A 154 17.64 17.83 -12.32
C THR A 154 18.45 19.14 -12.32
N LYS A 155 19.04 19.53 -13.46
CA LYS A 155 19.64 20.86 -13.61
C LYS A 155 18.59 21.97 -13.58
N ILE A 156 17.39 21.73 -14.14
CA ILE A 156 16.28 22.69 -14.07
C ILE A 156 15.80 22.84 -12.63
N ALA A 157 15.67 21.72 -11.88
CA ALA A 157 15.32 21.76 -10.45
C ALA A 157 16.37 22.53 -9.63
N ALA A 158 17.67 22.26 -9.87
CA ALA A 158 18.78 22.98 -9.21
C ALA A 158 18.80 24.47 -9.56
N ALA A 159 18.56 24.83 -10.82
CA ALA A 159 18.46 26.23 -11.26
C ALA A 159 17.29 26.95 -10.57
N ALA A 160 16.13 26.30 -10.45
CA ALA A 160 14.97 26.87 -9.76
C ALA A 160 15.24 27.17 -8.28
N LEU A 161 15.99 26.32 -7.58
CA LEU A 161 16.47 26.59 -6.23
C LEU A 161 17.48 27.76 -6.20
N ALA A 162 18.41 27.76 -7.12
CA ALA A 162 19.42 28.84 -7.21
C ALA A 162 18.79 30.20 -7.48
N ASP A 163 17.73 30.28 -8.30
CA ASP A 163 16.95 31.51 -8.55
C ASP A 163 16.24 32.04 -7.28
N ARG A 164 15.95 31.14 -6.35
CA ARG A 164 15.41 31.45 -5.00
C ARG A 164 16.51 31.74 -3.96
N GLY A 165 17.77 31.80 -4.39
CA GLY A 165 18.92 32.04 -3.50
C GLY A 165 19.39 30.78 -2.74
N ILE A 166 18.79 29.62 -2.96
CA ILE A 166 19.15 28.36 -2.30
C ILE A 166 20.25 27.67 -3.10
N ARG A 167 21.50 27.96 -2.78
CA ARG A 167 22.71 27.39 -3.41
C ARG A 167 23.52 26.51 -2.46
N THR A 168 23.24 26.63 -1.17
CA THR A 168 23.82 25.87 -0.06
C THR A 168 22.73 25.56 0.93
N GLY A 169 23.01 24.70 1.92
CA GLY A 169 22.04 24.28 2.94
C GLY A 169 21.47 22.89 2.69
N ARG A 170 20.49 22.49 3.50
CA ARG A 170 19.99 21.12 3.54
C ARG A 170 18.84 20.90 2.56
N PHE A 171 19.05 19.97 1.64
CA PHE A 171 18.09 19.57 0.63
C PHE A 171 17.61 18.13 0.88
N GLY A 172 16.38 18.01 1.36
CA GLY A 172 15.77 16.72 1.63
C GLY A 172 15.31 16.04 0.35
N VAL A 173 15.75 14.80 0.14
CA VAL A 173 15.31 13.93 -0.96
C VAL A 173 14.63 12.72 -0.35
N GLU A 174 13.47 12.32 -0.84
CA GLU A 174 12.80 11.11 -0.36
C GLU A 174 13.65 9.86 -0.58
N GLU A 175 13.67 8.96 0.39
CA GLU A 175 14.44 7.71 0.31
C GLU A 175 13.93 6.79 -0.80
N THR A 176 12.66 6.92 -1.19
CA THR A 176 12.04 6.19 -2.31
C THR A 176 12.39 6.76 -3.68
N ALA A 177 13.02 7.94 -3.76
CA ALA A 177 13.46 8.50 -5.03
C ALA A 177 14.53 7.61 -5.68
N PRO A 178 14.43 7.33 -7.00
CA PRO A 178 15.47 6.57 -7.70
C PRO A 178 16.85 7.19 -7.51
N PHE A 179 17.85 6.35 -7.26
CA PHE A 179 19.22 6.79 -7.07
C PHE A 179 19.73 7.67 -8.22
N THR A 180 19.28 7.41 -9.45
CA THR A 180 19.67 8.23 -10.62
C THR A 180 19.26 9.70 -10.44
N PHE A 181 18.09 9.99 -9.88
CA PHE A 181 17.66 11.37 -9.62
C PHE A 181 18.52 12.03 -8.54
N TYR A 182 18.78 11.30 -7.45
CA TYR A 182 19.66 11.76 -6.38
C TYR A 182 21.07 12.08 -6.91
N ASP A 183 21.70 11.19 -7.68
CA ASP A 183 23.07 11.39 -8.18
C ASP A 183 23.15 12.55 -9.18
N HIS A 184 22.14 12.68 -10.04
CA HIS A 184 22.06 13.82 -10.97
C HIS A 184 21.80 15.15 -10.26
N LEU A 185 20.97 15.18 -9.21
CA LEU A 185 20.74 16.38 -8.38
C LEU A 185 22.04 16.79 -7.67
N ARG A 186 22.73 15.82 -7.06
CA ARG A 186 24.01 16.07 -6.38
C ARG A 186 25.05 16.62 -7.33
N SER A 187 25.06 16.14 -8.56
CA SER A 187 25.97 16.65 -9.61
C SER A 187 25.55 18.05 -10.09
N ALA A 188 24.26 18.35 -10.14
CA ALA A 188 23.74 19.65 -10.61
C ALA A 188 23.86 20.77 -9.56
N ALA A 189 23.76 20.43 -8.26
CA ALA A 189 23.84 21.38 -7.15
C ALA A 189 24.78 20.88 -6.04
N PRO A 190 26.11 20.80 -6.30
CA PRO A 190 27.06 20.20 -5.36
C PRO A 190 27.28 21.02 -4.06
N GLY A 191 26.77 22.24 -3.98
CA GLY A 191 26.83 23.06 -2.78
C GLY A 191 25.77 22.74 -1.73
N LEU A 192 24.77 21.90 -2.07
CA LEU A 192 23.71 21.47 -1.14
C LEU A 192 24.14 20.23 -0.34
N GLU A 193 23.73 20.18 0.93
CA GLU A 193 23.79 18.99 1.77
C GLU A 193 22.56 18.12 1.52
N TYR A 194 22.74 16.95 0.92
CA TYR A 194 21.67 16.03 0.59
C TYR A 194 21.35 15.13 1.79
N VAL A 195 20.11 15.16 2.23
CA VAL A 195 19.61 14.42 3.42
C VAL A 195 18.28 13.77 3.11
N SER A 196 17.84 12.80 3.94
CA SER A 196 16.51 12.23 3.82
C SER A 196 15.43 13.29 4.02
N ALA A 197 14.40 13.29 3.17
CA ALA A 197 13.18 14.10 3.34
C ALA A 197 12.16 13.44 4.29
N ASP A 198 12.34 12.16 4.65
CA ASP A 198 11.39 11.35 5.40
C ASP A 198 10.97 11.96 6.76
N PRO A 199 11.86 12.65 7.52
CA PRO A 199 11.43 13.36 8.73
C PRO A 199 10.32 14.39 8.50
N VAL A 200 10.21 14.95 7.28
CA VAL A 200 9.12 15.87 6.90
C VAL A 200 7.96 15.13 6.26
N THR A 201 8.23 14.30 5.26
CA THR A 201 7.19 13.63 4.47
C THR A 201 6.41 12.61 5.29
N ILE A 202 7.08 11.82 6.13
CA ILE A 202 6.45 10.87 7.06
C ILE A 202 5.64 11.63 8.13
N ALA A 203 6.17 12.72 8.70
CA ALA A 203 5.43 13.49 9.68
C ALA A 203 4.16 14.12 9.10
N CYS A 204 4.20 14.54 7.82
CA CYS A 204 3.03 15.04 7.11
C CYS A 204 1.98 13.94 6.86
N ARG A 205 2.40 12.79 6.31
CA ARG A 205 1.51 11.72 5.87
C ARG A 205 1.07 10.80 7.00
N GLY A 206 1.91 10.64 8.02
CA GLY A 206 1.71 9.68 9.11
C GLY A 206 0.48 9.95 9.97
N ARG A 207 0.02 11.20 10.04
CA ARG A 207 -1.17 11.60 10.80
C ARG A 207 -2.26 12.08 9.86
N LYS A 208 -3.34 11.33 9.77
CA LYS A 208 -4.45 11.60 8.86
C LYS A 208 -5.38 12.67 9.42
N SER A 209 -5.84 13.56 8.57
CA SER A 209 -6.93 14.50 8.86
C SER A 209 -8.26 13.75 8.98
N ALA A 210 -9.29 14.43 9.49
CA ALA A 210 -10.64 13.87 9.56
C ALA A 210 -11.18 13.48 8.18
N HIS A 211 -10.89 14.27 7.14
CA HIS A 211 -11.29 14.00 5.77
C HIS A 211 -10.56 12.76 5.19
N GLU A 212 -9.26 12.65 5.41
CA GLU A 212 -8.49 11.45 5.01
C GLU A 212 -9.04 10.18 5.68
N LEU A 213 -9.37 10.26 6.96
CA LEU A 213 -9.99 9.14 7.69
C LEU A 213 -11.40 8.78 7.17
N GLU A 214 -12.17 9.75 6.69
CA GLU A 214 -13.46 9.50 6.04
C GLU A 214 -13.26 8.70 4.75
N LEU A 215 -12.33 9.10 3.89
CA LEU A 215 -12.01 8.37 2.65
C LEU A 215 -11.54 6.93 2.93
N MET A 216 -10.70 6.74 3.96
CA MET A 216 -10.27 5.40 4.38
C MET A 216 -11.45 4.55 4.89
N ARG A 217 -12.36 5.11 5.68
CA ARG A 217 -13.56 4.39 6.12
C ARG A 217 -14.44 3.96 4.95
N LEU A 218 -14.61 4.83 3.96
CA LEU A 218 -15.34 4.48 2.73
C LEU A 218 -14.68 3.32 1.97
N ALA A 219 -13.35 3.29 1.92
CA ALA A 219 -12.61 2.18 1.32
C ALA A 219 -12.80 0.88 2.12
N CYS A 220 -12.73 0.93 3.46
CA CYS A 220 -12.99 -0.21 4.33
C CYS A 220 -14.44 -0.73 4.20
N GLU A 221 -15.44 0.16 4.18
CA GLU A 221 -16.85 -0.22 3.98
C GLU A 221 -17.06 -0.91 2.63
N ALA A 222 -16.51 -0.33 1.54
CA ALA A 222 -16.59 -0.92 0.21
C ALA A 222 -15.94 -2.31 0.15
N THR A 223 -14.80 -2.48 0.83
CA THR A 223 -14.11 -3.78 0.92
C THR A 223 -14.97 -4.80 1.66
N PHE A 224 -15.61 -4.41 2.76
CA PHE A 224 -16.54 -5.29 3.49
C PHE A 224 -17.73 -5.72 2.62
N ASP A 225 -18.33 -4.79 1.88
CA ASP A 225 -19.48 -5.10 1.04
C ASP A 225 -19.09 -6.07 -0.09
N VAL A 226 -17.94 -5.86 -0.74
CA VAL A 226 -17.41 -6.76 -1.76
C VAL A 226 -17.08 -8.13 -1.16
N PHE A 227 -16.36 -8.19 -0.05
CA PHE A 227 -16.00 -9.47 0.58
C PHE A 227 -17.23 -10.23 1.04
N ARG A 228 -18.26 -9.56 1.56
CA ARG A 228 -19.55 -10.20 1.90
C ARG A 228 -20.19 -10.87 0.68
N ALA A 229 -20.22 -10.18 -0.47
CA ALA A 229 -20.75 -10.74 -1.70
C ALA A 229 -19.91 -11.92 -2.21
N VAL A 230 -18.58 -11.84 -2.08
CA VAL A 230 -17.65 -12.92 -2.46
C VAL A 230 -17.88 -14.15 -1.58
N PHE A 231 -17.83 -14.01 -0.24
CA PHE A 231 -18.04 -15.16 0.66
C PHE A 231 -19.41 -15.82 0.49
N ALA A 232 -20.45 -15.03 0.16
CA ALA A 232 -21.78 -15.59 -0.18
C ALA A 232 -21.83 -16.34 -1.53
N SER A 233 -20.80 -16.20 -2.36
CA SER A 233 -20.76 -16.77 -3.72
C SER A 233 -19.77 -17.93 -3.88
N VAL A 234 -18.87 -18.10 -2.90
CA VAL A 234 -17.82 -19.13 -2.97
C VAL A 234 -18.42 -20.54 -2.90
N LYS A 235 -17.88 -21.44 -3.73
CA LYS A 235 -18.34 -22.84 -3.84
C LYS A 235 -17.16 -23.80 -3.94
N GLU A 236 -17.36 -25.05 -3.57
CA GLU A 236 -16.39 -26.12 -3.77
C GLU A 236 -15.93 -26.22 -5.24
N GLY A 237 -14.64 -26.46 -5.43
CA GLY A 237 -14.01 -26.57 -6.73
C GLY A 237 -13.54 -25.25 -7.35
N MET A 238 -13.95 -24.09 -6.80
CA MET A 238 -13.44 -22.80 -7.26
C MET A 238 -11.95 -22.65 -7.00
N SER A 239 -11.25 -22.02 -7.95
CA SER A 239 -9.83 -21.68 -7.81
C SER A 239 -9.63 -20.33 -7.14
N GLN A 240 -8.41 -20.06 -6.65
CA GLN A 240 -8.05 -18.76 -6.11
C GLN A 240 -8.20 -17.64 -7.13
N GLU A 241 -7.93 -17.91 -8.42
CA GLU A 241 -8.11 -16.92 -9.49
C GLU A 241 -9.59 -16.61 -9.76
N GLU A 242 -10.47 -17.62 -9.67
CA GLU A 242 -11.92 -17.41 -9.83
C GLU A 242 -12.46 -16.53 -8.69
N ILE A 243 -12.04 -16.80 -7.45
CA ILE A 243 -12.43 -15.99 -6.30
C ILE A 243 -11.82 -14.58 -6.41
N GLY A 244 -10.55 -14.46 -6.83
CA GLY A 244 -9.90 -13.16 -7.06
C GLY A 244 -10.65 -12.30 -8.10
N ARG A 245 -11.11 -12.90 -9.21
CA ARG A 245 -11.96 -12.21 -10.21
C ARG A 245 -13.29 -11.74 -9.64
N LEU A 246 -13.89 -12.48 -8.71
CA LEU A 246 -15.10 -12.01 -8.02
C LEU A 246 -14.80 -10.76 -7.18
N VAL A 247 -13.66 -10.71 -6.49
CA VAL A 247 -13.24 -9.53 -5.73
C VAL A 247 -13.06 -8.33 -6.66
N GLU A 248 -12.28 -8.48 -7.73
CA GLU A 248 -12.03 -7.42 -8.72
C GLU A 248 -13.34 -6.95 -9.39
N GLY A 249 -14.20 -7.89 -9.77
CA GLY A 249 -15.52 -7.60 -10.35
C GLY A 249 -16.44 -6.85 -9.38
N GLY A 250 -16.39 -7.17 -8.09
CA GLY A 250 -17.13 -6.46 -7.06
C GLY A 250 -16.70 -5.01 -6.93
N PHE A 251 -15.39 -4.75 -6.83
CA PHE A 251 -14.86 -3.38 -6.81
C PHE A 251 -15.17 -2.62 -8.10
N SER A 252 -14.98 -3.26 -9.25
CA SER A 252 -15.30 -2.66 -10.56
C SER A 252 -16.77 -2.26 -10.65
N LYS A 253 -17.71 -3.08 -10.14
CA LYS A 253 -19.14 -2.74 -10.08
C LYS A 253 -19.42 -1.52 -9.22
N MET A 254 -18.64 -1.30 -8.16
CA MET A 254 -18.72 -0.10 -7.32
C MET A 254 -18.00 1.12 -7.92
N GLY A 255 -17.35 0.97 -9.09
CA GLY A 255 -16.55 2.03 -9.73
C GLY A 255 -15.20 2.25 -9.04
N LEU A 256 -14.70 1.25 -8.32
CA LEU A 256 -13.45 1.29 -7.57
C LEU A 256 -12.39 0.38 -8.22
N HIS A 257 -11.12 0.67 -7.93
CA HIS A 257 -10.01 -0.22 -8.21
C HIS A 257 -9.58 -0.91 -6.92
N GLY A 258 -9.59 -2.23 -6.95
CA GLY A 258 -9.22 -3.04 -5.80
C GLY A 258 -8.96 -4.49 -6.21
N GLY A 259 -8.45 -5.27 -5.27
CA GLY A 259 -8.14 -6.69 -5.49
C GLY A 259 -7.81 -7.37 -4.18
N ALA A 260 -7.52 -8.66 -4.24
CA ALA A 260 -7.10 -9.41 -3.06
C ALA A 260 -6.19 -10.60 -3.41
N LEU A 261 -5.30 -10.92 -2.48
CA LEU A 261 -4.66 -12.22 -2.38
C LEU A 261 -5.70 -13.23 -1.88
N VAL A 262 -5.85 -14.35 -2.58
CA VAL A 262 -6.74 -15.44 -2.17
C VAL A 262 -5.93 -16.69 -1.91
N LEU A 263 -6.06 -17.26 -0.73
CA LEU A 263 -5.36 -18.48 -0.32
C LEU A 263 -6.37 -19.51 0.20
N LEU A 264 -6.20 -20.76 -0.24
CA LEU A 264 -7.16 -21.85 0.01
C LEU A 264 -6.48 -23.01 0.76
N GLY A 265 -7.12 -23.52 1.80
CA GLY A 265 -6.70 -24.71 2.55
C GLY A 265 -5.25 -24.63 3.03
N ALA A 266 -4.45 -25.65 2.72
CA ALA A 266 -3.05 -25.71 3.15
C ALA A 266 -2.16 -24.60 2.56
N SER A 267 -2.55 -23.99 1.46
CA SER A 267 -1.80 -22.87 0.85
C SER A 267 -1.88 -21.60 1.69
N ALA A 268 -2.90 -21.46 2.53
CA ALA A 268 -3.03 -20.34 3.48
C ALA A 268 -1.91 -20.32 4.56
N ALA A 269 -1.19 -21.43 4.74
CA ALA A 269 0.00 -21.46 5.58
C ALA A 269 1.22 -20.69 5.03
N LEU A 270 1.11 -20.16 3.80
CA LEU A 270 2.11 -19.29 3.17
C LEU A 270 1.57 -17.85 3.15
N PRO A 271 2.00 -16.95 4.03
CA PRO A 271 1.38 -15.64 4.25
C PRO A 271 1.20 -14.78 2.99
N HIS A 272 2.15 -14.84 2.06
CA HIS A 272 2.12 -14.10 0.79
C HIS A 272 1.81 -15.00 -0.41
N GLY A 273 1.29 -16.20 -0.16
CA GLY A 273 0.78 -17.07 -1.20
C GLY A 273 1.79 -18.00 -1.85
N THR A 274 1.33 -18.65 -2.90
CA THR A 274 2.09 -19.61 -3.69
C THR A 274 1.71 -19.46 -5.17
N ILE A 275 2.64 -19.77 -6.06
CA ILE A 275 2.39 -19.86 -7.51
C ILE A 275 1.65 -21.13 -7.92
N LYS A 276 1.46 -22.08 -6.99
CA LYS A 276 0.76 -23.33 -7.29
C LYS A 276 -0.73 -23.09 -7.39
N PRO A 277 -1.42 -23.65 -8.41
CA PRO A 277 -2.86 -23.60 -8.49
C PRO A 277 -3.52 -24.23 -7.26
N GLN A 278 -4.56 -23.57 -6.76
CA GLN A 278 -5.33 -24.01 -5.60
C GLN A 278 -6.79 -24.24 -6.02
N LYS A 279 -7.43 -25.21 -5.41
CA LYS A 279 -8.87 -25.45 -5.55
C LYS A 279 -9.49 -25.69 -4.20
N LEU A 280 -10.57 -24.97 -3.94
CA LEU A 280 -11.31 -25.04 -2.71
C LEU A 280 -12.02 -26.39 -2.53
N LYS A 281 -11.94 -26.93 -1.33
CA LYS A 281 -12.59 -28.17 -0.92
C LYS A 281 -13.38 -27.96 0.36
N GLU A 282 -14.34 -28.82 0.62
CA GLU A 282 -15.06 -28.87 1.90
C GLU A 282 -14.07 -28.99 3.07
N GLY A 283 -14.24 -28.17 4.09
CA GLY A 283 -13.35 -28.08 5.25
C GLY A 283 -12.11 -27.20 5.08
N ASP A 284 -11.88 -26.66 3.88
CA ASP A 284 -10.76 -25.75 3.63
C ASP A 284 -11.04 -24.34 4.18
N VAL A 285 -10.01 -23.71 4.73
CA VAL A 285 -10.01 -22.27 5.01
C VAL A 285 -9.95 -21.47 3.71
N ILE A 286 -10.59 -20.32 3.71
CA ILE A 286 -10.60 -19.33 2.62
C ILE A 286 -10.07 -18.04 3.22
N LEU A 287 -8.81 -17.70 2.93
CA LEU A 287 -8.22 -16.44 3.34
C LEU A 287 -8.28 -15.48 2.16
N ILE A 288 -8.93 -14.34 2.35
CA ILE A 288 -9.01 -13.24 1.38
C ILE A 288 -8.41 -12.01 2.04
N ASP A 289 -7.37 -11.46 1.44
CA ASP A 289 -6.55 -10.38 1.96
C ASP A 289 -6.36 -9.31 0.90
N GLY A 290 -6.90 -8.11 1.15
CA GLY A 290 -6.81 -6.99 0.21
C GLY A 290 -7.83 -5.90 0.49
N GLY A 291 -8.01 -5.04 -0.51
CA GLY A 291 -8.86 -3.87 -0.38
C GLY A 291 -9.00 -3.08 -1.67
N CYS A 292 -9.41 -1.84 -1.50
CA CYS A 292 -9.55 -0.89 -2.61
C CYS A 292 -9.03 0.49 -2.21
N ALA A 293 -9.08 1.43 -3.14
CA ALA A 293 -8.74 2.81 -2.90
C ALA A 293 -9.91 3.75 -3.22
N VAL A 294 -10.18 4.69 -2.32
CA VAL A 294 -11.09 5.83 -2.53
C VAL A 294 -10.26 7.11 -2.50
N GLU A 295 -10.27 7.88 -3.59
CA GLU A 295 -9.39 9.06 -3.76
C GLU A 295 -7.90 8.78 -3.46
N SER A 296 -7.44 7.58 -3.76
CA SER A 296 -6.12 6.98 -3.46
C SER A 296 -5.88 6.57 -2.01
N TYR A 297 -6.80 6.81 -1.08
CA TYR A 297 -6.71 6.30 0.28
C TYR A 297 -7.11 4.83 0.31
N GLN A 298 -6.21 4.00 0.83
CA GLN A 298 -6.30 2.54 0.80
C GLN A 298 -7.11 2.00 1.97
N SER A 299 -7.70 0.84 1.77
CA SER A 299 -8.07 -0.10 2.84
C SER A 299 -7.26 -1.38 2.69
N ASP A 300 -7.01 -2.04 3.81
CA ASP A 300 -6.39 -3.37 3.86
C ASP A 300 -7.13 -4.24 4.88
N VAL A 301 -7.72 -5.31 4.40
CA VAL A 301 -8.60 -6.17 5.21
C VAL A 301 -8.35 -7.63 4.87
N THR A 302 -8.00 -8.41 5.88
CA THR A 302 -8.00 -9.87 5.74
C THR A 302 -9.18 -10.48 6.48
N ARG A 303 -9.90 -11.34 5.76
CA ARG A 303 -10.90 -12.22 6.36
C ARG A 303 -10.57 -13.67 6.04
N THR A 304 -10.58 -14.49 7.09
CA THR A 304 -10.53 -15.95 6.92
C THR A 304 -11.93 -16.52 7.19
N GLY A 305 -12.45 -17.21 6.18
CA GLY A 305 -13.66 -18.02 6.28
C GLY A 305 -13.37 -19.51 6.14
N ILE A 306 -14.43 -20.33 6.14
CA ILE A 306 -14.37 -21.78 5.96
C ILE A 306 -15.45 -22.24 4.98
N LEU A 307 -15.14 -23.19 4.13
CA LEU A 307 -16.18 -23.90 3.38
C LEU A 307 -16.67 -25.08 4.22
N GLY A 308 -17.94 -25.02 4.64
CA GLY A 308 -18.54 -26.03 5.51
C GLY A 308 -18.25 -25.79 7.00
N LYS A 309 -17.82 -26.82 7.73
CA LYS A 309 -17.58 -26.74 9.17
C LYS A 309 -16.09 -26.76 9.51
N PRO A 310 -15.60 -25.89 10.39
CA PRO A 310 -14.22 -25.93 10.84
C PRO A 310 -13.95 -27.19 11.69
N SER A 311 -12.72 -27.71 11.57
CA SER A 311 -12.22 -28.65 12.57
C SER A 311 -12.02 -27.96 13.92
N GLU A 312 -12.00 -28.72 15.03
CA GLU A 312 -11.72 -28.17 16.36
C GLU A 312 -10.41 -27.38 16.41
N LYS A 313 -9.38 -27.88 15.71
CA LYS A 313 -8.07 -27.21 15.61
C LYS A 313 -8.18 -25.85 14.90
N ILE A 314 -8.87 -25.78 13.76
CA ILE A 314 -9.06 -24.55 13.01
C ILE A 314 -9.84 -23.53 13.85
N ALA A 315 -10.93 -23.95 14.49
CA ALA A 315 -11.73 -23.08 15.34
C ALA A 315 -10.90 -22.55 16.54
N HIS A 316 -10.11 -23.40 17.18
CA HIS A 316 -9.24 -23.02 18.29
C HIS A 316 -8.17 -21.99 17.87
N VAL A 317 -7.52 -22.22 16.73
CA VAL A 317 -6.50 -21.29 16.20
C VAL A 317 -7.13 -19.95 15.81
N PHE A 318 -8.34 -19.95 15.24
CA PHE A 318 -9.07 -18.72 14.93
C PHE A 318 -9.32 -17.87 16.18
N GLU A 319 -9.76 -18.49 17.29
CA GLU A 319 -9.96 -17.77 18.54
C GLU A 319 -8.66 -17.14 19.08
N ILE A 320 -7.52 -17.81 18.91
CA ILE A 320 -6.22 -17.27 19.33
C ILE A 320 -5.87 -16.03 18.49
N VAL A 321 -6.03 -16.12 17.16
CA VAL A 321 -5.78 -14.98 16.25
C VAL A 321 -6.69 -13.80 16.60
N ARG A 322 -7.98 -14.04 16.87
CA ARG A 322 -8.92 -12.99 17.29
C ARG A 322 -8.52 -12.33 18.61
N LYS A 323 -8.14 -13.14 19.61
CA LYS A 323 -7.66 -12.62 20.91
C LYS A 323 -6.35 -11.83 20.77
N ALA A 324 -5.46 -12.25 19.88
CA ALA A 324 -4.24 -11.50 19.57
C ALA A 324 -4.56 -10.15 18.91
N GLN A 325 -5.56 -10.11 18.02
CA GLN A 325 -6.03 -8.87 17.38
C GLN A 325 -6.67 -7.92 18.39
N ASP A 326 -7.50 -8.43 19.32
CA ASP A 326 -8.09 -7.65 20.42
C ASP A 326 -7.00 -7.08 21.35
N ALA A 327 -6.02 -7.90 21.73
CA ALA A 327 -4.90 -7.45 22.58
C ALA A 327 -4.06 -6.34 21.91
N ALA A 328 -3.87 -6.42 20.59
CA ALA A 328 -3.21 -5.37 19.82
C ALA A 328 -4.01 -4.08 19.79
N LEU A 329 -5.32 -4.15 19.55
CA LEU A 329 -6.21 -2.97 19.59
C LEU A 329 -6.17 -2.28 20.95
N ASP A 330 -6.22 -3.06 22.03
CA ASP A 330 -6.16 -2.53 23.40
C ASP A 330 -4.78 -1.92 23.75
N ALA A 331 -3.70 -2.47 23.22
CA ALA A 331 -2.34 -1.97 23.42
C ALA A 331 -2.03 -0.69 22.64
N ALA A 332 -2.71 -0.48 21.51
CA ALA A 332 -2.48 0.65 20.61
C ALA A 332 -3.06 1.94 21.20
N ARG A 333 -2.17 2.77 21.77
CA ARG A 333 -2.57 4.03 22.44
C ARG A 333 -1.56 5.12 22.18
N ALA A 334 -2.03 6.37 22.12
CA ALA A 334 -1.15 7.54 22.03
C ALA A 334 -0.11 7.54 23.15
N GLY A 335 1.12 7.92 22.81
CA GLY A 335 2.25 7.93 23.72
C GLY A 335 2.94 6.57 23.93
N ARG A 336 2.38 5.47 23.43
CA ARG A 336 3.02 4.14 23.46
C ARG A 336 3.94 3.95 22.26
N LEU A 337 4.95 3.11 22.42
CA LEU A 337 5.82 2.70 21.32
C LEU A 337 5.09 1.69 20.43
N SER A 338 5.16 1.85 19.12
CA SER A 338 4.51 0.96 18.15
C SER A 338 4.93 -0.51 18.29
N GLY A 339 6.17 -0.77 18.71
CA GLY A 339 6.65 -2.14 18.98
C GLY A 339 5.90 -2.84 20.11
N THR A 340 5.37 -2.09 21.11
CA THR A 340 4.61 -2.69 22.22
C THR A 340 3.26 -3.26 21.78
N VAL A 341 2.73 -2.82 20.65
CA VAL A 341 1.50 -3.34 20.06
C VAL A 341 1.75 -4.72 19.44
N ASP A 342 2.84 -4.88 18.71
CA ASP A 342 3.30 -6.19 18.20
C ASP A 342 3.60 -7.17 19.34
N ASP A 343 4.27 -6.69 20.40
CA ASP A 343 4.56 -7.51 21.59
C ASP A 343 3.30 -8.04 22.27
N ALA A 344 2.21 -7.24 22.31
CA ALA A 344 0.94 -7.65 22.92
C ALA A 344 0.28 -8.82 22.15
N ALA A 345 0.21 -8.72 20.80
CA ALA A 345 -0.32 -9.80 19.98
C ALA A 345 0.53 -11.06 20.07
N ARG A 346 1.87 -10.93 19.98
CA ARG A 346 2.79 -12.08 20.09
C ARG A 346 2.72 -12.76 21.43
N LYS A 347 2.51 -12.00 22.50
CA LYS A 347 2.35 -12.58 23.84
C LYS A 347 1.14 -13.51 23.88
N MET A 348 -0.01 -13.08 23.34
CA MET A 348 -1.22 -13.91 23.29
C MET A 348 -0.99 -15.22 22.51
N ILE A 349 -0.31 -15.13 21.38
CA ILE A 349 0.04 -16.30 20.54
C ILE A 349 1.01 -17.23 21.26
N THR A 350 2.02 -16.68 21.93
CA THR A 350 3.03 -17.46 22.68
C THR A 350 2.41 -18.14 23.89
N ASP A 351 1.58 -17.43 24.66
CA ASP A 351 0.89 -18.00 25.85
C ASP A 351 -0.07 -19.13 25.45
N ALA A 352 -0.60 -19.11 24.23
CA ALA A 352 -1.43 -20.19 23.67
C ALA A 352 -0.61 -21.37 23.11
N GLY A 353 0.73 -21.36 23.23
CA GLY A 353 1.61 -22.45 22.78
C GLY A 353 2.02 -22.43 21.31
N PHE A 354 1.75 -21.32 20.58
CA PHE A 354 2.13 -21.14 19.18
C PHE A 354 3.34 -20.20 18.98
N GLY A 355 4.12 -19.98 20.00
CA GLY A 355 5.37 -19.23 20.00
C GLY A 355 6.58 -20.11 20.30
N PRO A 356 7.73 -19.49 20.54
CA PRO A 356 8.00 -18.05 20.61
C PRO A 356 8.36 -17.43 19.26
N ASP A 357 8.61 -16.13 19.28
CA ASP A 357 9.19 -15.35 18.19
C ASP A 357 8.38 -15.40 16.88
N TYR A 358 9.03 -15.73 15.77
CA TYR A 358 8.45 -15.79 14.43
C TYR A 358 8.14 -17.22 13.96
N GLN A 359 7.96 -18.19 14.87
CA GLN A 359 7.76 -19.60 14.51
C GLN A 359 6.48 -19.83 13.71
N THR A 360 5.35 -19.29 14.18
CA THR A 360 4.05 -19.47 13.54
C THR A 360 3.42 -18.13 13.14
N PHE A 361 3.70 -17.07 13.87
CA PHE A 361 3.39 -15.70 13.47
C PHE A 361 4.65 -15.08 12.84
N THR A 362 4.78 -15.24 11.53
CA THR A 362 6.05 -15.10 10.81
C THR A 362 6.37 -13.69 10.33
N HIS A 363 5.42 -12.75 10.41
CA HIS A 363 5.59 -11.36 9.97
C HIS A 363 5.34 -10.36 11.12
N ARG A 364 5.51 -9.08 10.87
CA ARG A 364 5.15 -8.01 11.81
C ARG A 364 3.64 -7.99 12.05
N LEU A 365 3.20 -7.38 13.15
CA LEU A 365 1.79 -7.27 13.46
C LEU A 365 1.01 -6.37 12.48
N GLY A 366 1.68 -5.35 11.93
CA GLY A 366 1.01 -4.42 11.02
C GLY A 366 1.94 -3.33 10.52
N HIS A 367 1.41 -2.53 9.64
CA HIS A 367 2.07 -1.41 8.96
C HIS A 367 1.14 -0.21 8.91
N GLY A 368 1.70 0.98 8.80
CA GLY A 368 0.92 2.16 8.49
C GLY A 368 0.20 2.00 7.15
N ILE A 369 -0.94 2.65 7.04
CA ILE A 369 -1.75 2.66 5.81
C ILE A 369 -2.30 4.06 5.57
N GLY A 370 -2.49 4.41 4.31
CA GLY A 370 -3.01 5.70 3.89
C GLY A 370 -3.07 5.78 2.38
N LEU A 371 -2.25 6.62 1.77
CA LEU A 371 -2.09 6.66 0.32
C LEU A 371 -1.26 5.50 -0.22
N ASP A 372 -0.33 4.98 0.58
CA ASP A 372 0.31 3.68 0.33
C ASP A 372 -0.38 2.60 1.15
N GLY A 373 -0.46 1.37 0.62
CA GLY A 373 -0.89 0.21 1.40
C GLY A 373 0.06 -0.04 2.58
N HIS A 374 1.37 0.15 2.36
CA HIS A 374 2.38 0.05 3.41
C HIS A 374 3.13 1.37 3.57
N GLU A 375 2.93 2.05 4.70
CA GLU A 375 3.66 3.26 5.06
C GLU A 375 4.00 3.27 6.57
N HIS A 376 4.61 4.34 7.07
CA HIS A 376 4.83 4.52 8.51
C HIS A 376 3.52 4.86 9.26
N PRO A 377 3.39 4.40 10.56
CA PRO A 377 4.36 3.65 11.35
C PRO A 377 4.30 2.13 11.12
N TYR A 378 5.34 1.40 11.51
CA TYR A 378 5.33 -0.06 11.51
C TYR A 378 5.13 -0.62 12.92
N LEU A 379 4.17 -1.53 13.07
CA LEU A 379 3.94 -2.29 14.31
C LEU A 379 4.81 -3.56 14.27
N VAL A 380 6.04 -3.42 14.69
CA VAL A 380 7.04 -4.50 14.67
C VAL A 380 7.86 -4.48 15.95
N ARG A 381 8.24 -5.64 16.43
CA ARG A 381 9.08 -5.82 17.64
C ARG A 381 10.25 -4.84 17.63
N GLY A 382 10.43 -4.14 18.75
CA GLY A 382 11.53 -3.20 18.96
C GLY A 382 11.39 -1.84 18.29
N SER A 383 10.31 -1.58 17.53
CA SER A 383 10.04 -0.25 16.97
C SER A 383 9.91 0.80 18.07
N LYS A 384 10.56 1.95 17.87
CA LYS A 384 10.60 3.08 18.82
C LYS A 384 9.68 4.23 18.43
N THR A 385 8.91 4.09 17.37
CA THR A 385 7.95 5.10 16.93
C THR A 385 6.89 5.29 18.02
N VAL A 386 6.73 6.51 18.49
CA VAL A 386 5.67 6.86 19.44
C VAL A 386 4.38 7.03 18.66
N LEU A 387 3.33 6.33 19.08
CA LEU A 387 2.01 6.45 18.47
C LEU A 387 1.36 7.79 18.84
N GLU A 388 0.78 8.45 17.85
CA GLU A 388 0.13 9.76 17.99
C GLU A 388 -1.29 9.74 17.39
N PRO A 389 -2.20 10.61 17.86
CA PRO A 389 -3.52 10.78 17.27
C PRO A 389 -3.45 11.05 15.75
N GLY A 390 -4.30 10.38 15.00
CA GLY A 390 -4.36 10.42 13.54
C GLY A 390 -3.47 9.39 12.83
N MET A 391 -2.59 8.68 13.53
CA MET A 391 -1.84 7.57 12.94
C MET A 391 -2.78 6.40 12.66
N THR A 392 -2.65 5.84 11.46
CA THR A 392 -3.42 4.68 10.97
C THR A 392 -2.48 3.54 10.64
N PHE A 393 -2.93 2.31 10.90
CA PHE A 393 -2.15 1.10 10.65
C PHE A 393 -3.04 -0.14 10.62
N SER A 394 -2.57 -1.21 9.96
CA SER A 394 -3.19 -2.51 10.01
C SER A 394 -2.97 -3.19 11.36
N ASN A 395 -3.87 -4.10 11.71
CA ASN A 395 -3.79 -4.99 12.86
C ASN A 395 -4.10 -6.40 12.36
N GLU A 396 -3.04 -7.14 11.99
CA GLU A 396 -3.11 -8.34 11.15
C GLU A 396 -2.40 -9.56 11.76
N PRO A 397 -2.65 -9.96 13.00
CA PRO A 397 -2.05 -11.17 13.52
C PRO A 397 -2.48 -12.39 12.71
N GLY A 398 -1.53 -13.30 12.47
CA GLY A 398 -1.79 -14.54 11.77
C GLY A 398 -1.04 -15.71 12.36
N LEU A 399 -1.59 -16.90 12.21
CA LEU A 399 -0.96 -18.18 12.57
C LEU A 399 -0.88 -19.08 11.34
N TYR A 400 0.31 -19.52 11.01
CA TYR A 400 0.61 -20.28 9.82
C TYR A 400 1.22 -21.62 10.19
N LEU A 401 0.51 -22.71 9.91
CA LEU A 401 0.90 -24.08 10.23
C LEU A 401 1.28 -24.82 8.94
N PRO A 402 2.58 -24.90 8.60
CA PRO A 402 3.02 -25.44 7.33
C PRO A 402 2.47 -26.85 7.04
N GLY A 403 1.87 -27.03 5.86
CA GLY A 403 1.26 -28.28 5.43
C GLY A 403 -0.16 -28.55 5.98
N GLU A 404 -0.67 -27.65 6.83
CA GLU A 404 -2.01 -27.77 7.38
C GLU A 404 -2.92 -26.62 6.92
N PHE A 405 -2.77 -25.44 7.47
CA PHE A 405 -3.53 -24.23 7.12
C PHE A 405 -2.87 -22.97 7.71
N GLY A 406 -3.34 -21.81 7.27
CA GLY A 406 -3.03 -20.51 7.87
C GLY A 406 -4.29 -19.70 8.09
N LEU A 407 -4.27 -18.85 9.12
CA LEU A 407 -5.34 -17.92 9.45
C LEU A 407 -4.73 -16.53 9.67
N ARG A 408 -5.35 -15.51 9.10
CA ARG A 408 -5.11 -14.09 9.39
C ARG A 408 -6.45 -13.38 9.53
N CYS A 409 -6.53 -12.50 10.51
CA CYS A 409 -7.61 -11.53 10.62
C CYS A 409 -6.98 -10.15 10.64
N GLU A 410 -7.44 -9.26 9.80
CA GLU A 410 -6.87 -7.93 9.63
C GLU A 410 -7.94 -6.86 9.55
N ASP A 411 -7.70 -5.80 10.26
CA ASP A 411 -8.50 -4.59 10.24
C ASP A 411 -7.62 -3.35 10.30
N ASP A 412 -8.00 -2.31 9.57
CA ASP A 412 -7.40 -0.99 9.70
C ASP A 412 -7.88 -0.30 10.98
N MET A 413 -6.96 0.34 11.68
CA MET A 413 -7.28 1.11 12.88
C MET A 413 -6.59 2.47 12.91
N VAL A 414 -7.13 3.39 13.71
CA VAL A 414 -6.61 4.76 13.91
C VAL A 414 -6.46 5.05 15.40
N ILE A 415 -5.40 5.76 15.77
CA ILE A 415 -5.31 6.39 17.10
C ILE A 415 -6.20 7.64 17.10
N THR A 416 -7.24 7.63 17.94
CA THR A 416 -8.19 8.74 18.04
C THR A 416 -7.61 9.94 18.79
N ALA A 417 -8.26 11.09 18.70
CA ALA A 417 -7.93 12.27 19.50
C ALA A 417 -8.00 11.98 21.02
N GLY A 418 -8.84 11.02 21.45
CA GLY A 418 -8.93 10.56 22.85
C GLY A 418 -7.77 9.64 23.27
N GLY A 419 -6.87 9.31 22.36
CA GLY A 419 -5.65 8.54 22.62
C GLY A 419 -5.81 7.02 22.57
N SER A 420 -7.01 6.47 22.38
CA SER A 420 -7.26 5.04 22.16
C SER A 420 -7.31 4.72 20.67
N ALA A 421 -6.97 3.50 20.28
CA ALA A 421 -7.24 3.03 18.92
C ALA A 421 -8.73 2.74 18.72
N GLN A 422 -9.17 2.94 17.48
CA GLN A 422 -10.50 2.53 16.99
C GLN A 422 -10.34 1.93 15.59
N LEU A 423 -11.23 1.00 15.26
CA LEU A 423 -11.28 0.45 13.90
C LEU A 423 -11.75 1.50 12.91
N LEU A 424 -11.17 1.47 11.71
CA LEU A 424 -11.70 2.12 10.51
C LEU A 424 -12.67 1.19 9.77
N THR A 425 -12.47 -0.12 9.91
CA THR A 425 -13.35 -1.16 9.38
C THR A 425 -14.67 -1.22 10.15
N PRO A 426 -15.77 -1.72 9.54
CA PRO A 426 -17.08 -1.85 10.20
C PRO A 426 -17.10 -2.76 11.43
N GLY A 427 -16.14 -3.66 11.57
CA GLY A 427 -16.02 -4.53 12.73
C GLY A 427 -15.07 -5.69 12.49
N PHE A 428 -14.73 -6.40 13.57
CA PHE A 428 -13.93 -7.60 13.50
C PHE A 428 -14.69 -8.80 12.92
N ALA A 429 -13.95 -9.80 12.47
CA ALA A 429 -14.49 -11.11 12.12
C ALA A 429 -15.19 -11.74 13.33
N VAL A 430 -16.41 -12.21 13.15
CA VAL A 430 -17.23 -12.80 14.22
C VAL A 430 -16.95 -14.30 14.35
N SER A 431 -16.92 -15.03 13.23
CA SER A 431 -16.60 -16.44 13.16
C SER A 431 -16.06 -16.82 11.78
N LEU A 432 -15.56 -18.05 11.67
CA LEU A 432 -15.13 -18.61 10.36
C LEU A 432 -16.30 -18.80 9.39
N GLU A 433 -17.50 -19.12 9.90
CA GLU A 433 -18.71 -19.30 9.08
C GLU A 433 -19.35 -17.96 8.69
N LYS A 434 -19.07 -16.91 9.44
CA LYS A 434 -19.54 -15.55 9.20
C LYS A 434 -18.41 -14.54 9.35
N PRO A 435 -17.46 -14.51 8.42
CA PRO A 435 -16.25 -13.70 8.56
C PRO A 435 -16.49 -12.18 8.46
N LEU A 436 -17.66 -11.76 8.01
CA LEU A 436 -18.09 -10.35 7.92
C LEU A 436 -19.26 -9.98 8.86
N GLY A 437 -19.68 -10.91 9.71
CA GLY A 437 -20.82 -10.75 10.63
C GLY A 437 -22.17 -11.10 10.03
#